data_124676388cd425bc9d26287b6688fa5f
#
_entry.id   124676388cd425bc9d26287b6688fa5f
#
_cell.length_a   1.000
_cell.length_b   1.000
_cell.length_c   1.000
_cell.angle_alpha   90.00
_cell.angle_beta   90.00
_cell.angle_gamma   90.00
#
_symmetry.space_group_name_H-M   'P 1'
#
loop_
_entity.id
_entity.type
_entity.pdbx_description
1 polymer ?
#
loop_
_entity_poly.entity_id
_entity_poly.type
_entity_poly.pdbx_seq_one_letter_code
_entity_poly.pdbx_strand_id
1 'polypeptide(L)'
;MIAGNTPPAATDMAPPPAPAPPRHVIMSQPAADTAPQMLAHLLKMADGYLAQGALWQATEIYLKIAEQHNETSHARLACERLLWIAERHEKNGKGHLARSIYERLL
;
A
#
# COMPACT_ATOMS: atom_id res chain seq x y z
N MET A 1 -11.00 55.07 14.79
CA MET A 1 -10.90 54.66 14.85
C MET A 1 -10.88 53.65 14.99
N ILE A 2 -10.85 53.52 14.93
CA ILE A 2 -10.84 52.70 15.02
C ILE A 2 -10.54 51.69 14.92
N ALA A 3 -10.53 51.66 14.82
CA ALA A 3 -10.31 50.78 14.59
C ALA A 3 -10.14 49.80 14.58
N GLY A 4 -10.23 49.93 14.65
CA GLY A 4 -10.16 49.04 14.43
C GLY A 4 -9.93 48.18 14.61
N ASN A 5 -10.02 48.29 14.63
CA ASN A 5 -9.79 47.51 14.76
C ASN A 5 -9.58 46.50 14.77
N THR A 6 -9.62 46.53 14.57
CA THR A 6 -9.42 45.65 14.46
C THR A 6 -9.34 44.72 14.58
N PRO A 7 -9.28 44.68 14.59
CA PRO A 7 -9.20 43.69 14.61
C PRO A 7 -9.06 42.84 14.68
N PRO A 8 -9.13 42.89 14.69
CA PRO A 8 -8.96 41.94 14.65
C PRO A 8 -8.75 41.10 14.57
N ALA A 9 -8.89 41.06 14.47
CA ALA A 9 -8.74 40.27 14.24
C ALA A 9 -8.41 39.46 14.09
N ALA A 10 -8.37 39.51 14.09
CA ALA A 10 -8.08 38.78 13.79
C ALA A 10 -7.77 37.91 13.90
N THR A 11 -7.80 37.91 14.02
CA THR A 11 -7.52 37.09 14.06
C THR A 11 -7.48 36.23 14.27
N ASP A 12 -7.76 36.08 14.29
CA ASP A 12 -7.82 35.24 14.41
C ASP A 12 -7.58 34.34 14.28
N MET A 13 -7.59 34.30 14.12
CA MET A 13 -7.42 33.54 13.86
C MET A 13 -6.99 32.62 13.98
N ALA A 14 -6.98 32.29 13.89
CA ALA A 14 -6.59 31.48 13.92
C ALA A 14 -6.46 30.51 14.03
N PRO A 15 -6.33 29.91 13.95
CA PRO A 15 -6.16 28.93 13.95
C PRO A 15 -5.88 27.96 14.19
N PRO A 16 -5.90 27.36 14.11
CA PRO A 16 -5.70 26.45 14.30
C PRO A 16 -5.39 25.46 14.31
N PRO A 17 -5.34 24.91 14.27
CA PRO A 17 -5.10 24.03 14.23
C PRO A 17 -4.91 22.97 14.42
N ALA A 18 -4.76 22.54 14.38
CA ALA A 18 -4.46 21.68 14.43
C ALA A 18 -4.32 20.70 14.76
N PRO A 19 -4.36 20.17 14.79
CA PRO A 19 -4.40 19.16 15.11
C PRO A 19 -3.89 18.16 14.99
N ALA A 20 -3.84 17.74 14.63
CA ALA A 20 -3.21 16.82 14.39
C ALA A 20 -2.91 15.95 15.30
N PRO A 21 -2.85 16.04 16.04
CA PRO A 21 -2.54 15.27 16.95
C PRO A 21 -2.56 13.95 16.98
N PRO A 22 -3.35 13.56 16.63
CA PRO A 22 -3.50 12.25 16.83
C PRO A 22 -2.46 11.44 16.37
N ARG A 23 -1.87 11.81 15.45
CA ARG A 23 -1.03 10.99 14.90
C ARG A 23 -0.06 10.52 15.74
N HIS A 24 0.30 11.16 16.59
CA HIS A 24 1.31 10.60 17.33
C HIS A 24 0.81 9.51 18.17
N VAL A 25 -0.40 9.49 18.32
CA VAL A 25 -0.93 8.38 19.01
C VAL A 25 -0.60 7.14 18.32
N ILE A 26 -0.54 7.23 17.05
CA ILE A 26 -0.22 6.09 16.28
C ILE A 26 1.09 5.53 16.59
N MET A 27 1.98 6.34 17.01
CA MET A 27 3.27 5.84 17.25
C MET A 27 3.33 4.94 18.40
N SER A 28 2.36 4.96 19.23
CA SER A 28 2.40 4.06 20.36
C SER A 28 2.01 2.66 19.97
N GLN A 29 1.54 2.46 18.77
CA GLN A 29 1.14 1.13 18.36
C GLN A 29 2.33 0.30 17.93
N PRO A 30 2.38 -0.96 18.34
CA PRO A 30 3.44 -1.83 17.88
C PRO A 30 3.35 -2.06 16.38
N ALA A 31 4.47 -2.23 15.78
CA ALA A 31 4.48 -2.50 14.36
C ALA A 31 3.70 -3.76 14.02
N ALA A 32 3.71 -4.72 14.92
CA ALA A 32 3.01 -5.97 14.68
C ALA A 32 1.50 -5.77 14.58
N ASP A 33 0.97 -4.74 15.24
CA ASP A 33 -0.46 -4.48 15.19
C ASP A 33 -0.88 -3.85 13.89
N THR A 34 0.01 -3.10 13.23
CA THR A 34 -0.33 -2.43 11.99
C THR A 34 0.10 -3.20 10.76
N ALA A 35 1.08 -4.09 10.90
CA ALA A 35 1.59 -4.82 9.75
C ALA A 35 0.52 -5.64 9.03
N PRO A 36 -0.33 -6.41 9.74
CA PRO A 36 -1.35 -7.17 9.03
C PRO A 36 -2.33 -6.28 8.29
N GLN A 37 -2.68 -5.13 8.86
CA GLN A 37 -3.61 -4.22 8.20
C GLN A 37 -2.98 -3.60 6.97
N MET A 38 -1.71 -3.25 7.05
CA MET A 38 -0.99 -2.69 5.93
C MET A 38 -0.88 -3.73 4.82
N LEU A 39 -0.56 -4.97 5.17
CA LEU A 39 -0.42 -6.03 4.18
C LEU A 39 -1.76 -6.32 3.52
N ALA A 40 -2.84 -6.33 4.29
CA ALA A 40 -4.16 -6.55 3.72
C ALA A 40 -4.50 -5.44 2.74
N HIS A 41 -4.14 -4.21 3.06
CA HIS A 41 -4.39 -3.08 2.18
C HIS A 41 -3.57 -3.20 0.89
N LEU A 42 -2.30 -3.55 1.00
CA LEU A 42 -1.45 -3.72 -0.17
C LEU A 42 -1.97 -4.85 -1.05
N LEU A 43 -2.40 -5.94 -0.44
CA LEU A 43 -2.95 -7.06 -1.19
C LEU A 43 -4.19 -6.63 -1.94
N LYS A 44 -5.04 -5.86 -1.30
CA LYS A 44 -6.26 -5.37 -1.93
C LYS A 44 -5.94 -4.45 -3.09
N MET A 45 -4.94 -3.59 -2.93
CA MET A 45 -4.51 -2.73 -4.02
C MET A 45 -4.02 -3.55 -5.21
N ALA A 46 -3.20 -4.56 -4.93
CA ALA A 46 -2.68 -5.41 -5.99
C ALA A 46 -3.81 -6.14 -6.70
N ASP A 47 -4.79 -6.65 -5.93
CA ASP A 47 -5.94 -7.32 -6.51
C ASP A 47 -6.73 -6.37 -7.42
N GLY A 48 -6.81 -5.11 -7.03
CA GLY A 48 -7.47 -4.10 -7.85
C GLY A 48 -6.77 -3.90 -9.18
N TYR A 49 -5.45 -3.80 -9.16
CA TYR A 49 -4.70 -3.69 -10.40
C TYR A 49 -4.86 -4.93 -11.25
N LEU A 50 -4.84 -6.10 -10.59
CA LEU A 50 -5.02 -7.35 -11.32
C LEU A 50 -6.37 -7.39 -12.03
N ALA A 51 -7.41 -6.95 -11.35
CA ALA A 51 -8.75 -6.93 -11.93
C ALA A 51 -8.84 -5.99 -13.12
N GLN A 52 -8.03 -4.95 -13.14
CA GLN A 52 -7.99 -4.00 -14.24
C GLN A 52 -7.08 -4.44 -15.37
N GLY A 53 -6.39 -5.56 -15.21
CA GLY A 53 -5.44 -6.01 -16.20
C GLY A 53 -4.09 -5.34 -16.11
N ALA A 54 -3.86 -4.56 -15.08
CA ALA A 54 -2.59 -3.88 -14.88
C ALA A 54 -1.61 -4.85 -14.20
N LEU A 55 -1.14 -5.82 -14.97
CA LEU A 55 -0.36 -6.92 -14.43
C LEU A 55 0.97 -6.48 -13.85
N TRP A 56 1.59 -5.47 -14.46
CA TRP A 56 2.88 -5.00 -13.99
C TRP A 56 2.78 -4.43 -12.57
N GLN A 57 1.80 -3.55 -12.35
CA GLN A 57 1.62 -2.94 -11.05
C GLN A 57 1.24 -3.98 -10.00
N ALA A 58 0.36 -4.90 -10.37
CA ALA A 58 -0.04 -5.96 -9.46
C ALA A 58 1.16 -6.80 -9.07
N THR A 59 1.98 -7.16 -10.06
CA THR A 59 3.17 -7.98 -9.83
C THR A 59 4.12 -7.32 -8.86
N GLU A 60 4.37 -6.02 -9.03
CA GLU A 60 5.28 -5.30 -8.15
C GLU A 60 4.84 -5.36 -6.69
N ILE A 61 3.55 -5.16 -6.46
CA ILE A 61 3.05 -5.17 -5.10
C ILE A 61 3.07 -6.58 -4.51
N TYR A 62 2.64 -7.57 -5.29
CA TYR A 62 2.65 -8.95 -4.80
C TYR A 62 4.07 -9.41 -4.48
N LEU A 63 5.04 -9.06 -5.33
CA LEU A 63 6.42 -9.44 -5.07
C LEU A 63 6.95 -8.79 -3.80
N LYS A 64 6.59 -7.53 -3.58
CA LYS A 64 7.01 -6.87 -2.36
C LYS A 64 6.47 -7.58 -1.13
N ILE A 65 5.19 -7.96 -1.16
CA ILE A 65 4.60 -8.67 -0.04
C ILE A 65 5.30 -10.03 0.14
N ALA A 66 5.48 -10.74 -0.95
CA ALA A 66 6.07 -12.08 -0.87
C ALA A 66 7.50 -12.06 -0.38
N GLU A 67 8.28 -11.07 -0.80
CA GLU A 67 9.70 -11.03 -0.45
C GLU A 67 9.97 -10.43 0.91
N GLN A 68 9.20 -9.41 1.29
CA GLN A 68 9.47 -8.71 2.53
C GLN A 68 8.70 -9.26 3.72
N HIS A 69 7.65 -10.00 3.47
CA HIS A 69 6.81 -10.53 4.53
C HIS A 69 6.51 -12.00 4.33
N ASN A 70 7.56 -12.75 4.01
CA ASN A 70 7.41 -14.10 3.50
C ASN A 70 6.85 -15.12 4.50
N GLU A 71 6.73 -14.75 5.76
CA GLU A 71 6.18 -15.68 6.73
C GLU A 71 4.72 -15.42 7.04
N THR A 72 4.09 -14.54 6.31
CA THR A 72 2.70 -14.19 6.57
C THR A 72 1.75 -14.92 5.63
N SER A 73 0.49 -15.01 6.05
CA SER A 73 -0.53 -15.56 5.16
C SER A 73 -0.75 -14.66 3.96
N HIS A 74 -0.50 -13.36 4.12
CA HIS A 74 -0.62 -12.44 3.01
C HIS A 74 0.41 -12.73 1.92
N ALA A 75 1.62 -13.11 2.33
CA ALA A 75 2.65 -13.48 1.37
C ALA A 75 2.27 -14.73 0.62
N ARG A 76 1.62 -15.68 1.32
CA ARG A 76 1.17 -16.90 0.66
C ARG A 76 0.15 -16.58 -0.42
N LEU A 77 -0.81 -15.72 -0.11
CA LEU A 77 -1.78 -15.29 -1.10
C LEU A 77 -1.11 -14.56 -2.26
N ALA A 78 -0.14 -13.71 -1.94
CA ALA A 78 0.57 -12.99 -2.98
C ALA A 78 1.28 -13.97 -3.92
N CYS A 79 1.89 -15.00 -3.38
CA CYS A 79 2.54 -16.01 -4.19
C CYS A 79 1.55 -16.73 -5.11
N GLU A 80 0.37 -17.04 -4.60
CA GLU A 80 -0.65 -17.67 -5.43
C GLU A 80 -1.06 -16.76 -6.58
N ARG A 81 -1.21 -15.49 -6.31
CA ARG A 81 -1.55 -14.53 -7.35
C ARG A 81 -0.43 -14.40 -8.37
N LEU A 82 0.81 -14.41 -7.89
CA LEU A 82 1.96 -14.32 -8.78
C LEU A 82 2.05 -15.53 -9.70
N LEU A 83 1.77 -16.71 -9.19
CA LEU A 83 1.76 -17.90 -10.02
C LEU A 83 0.69 -17.79 -11.10
N TRP A 84 -0.47 -17.27 -10.75
CA TRP A 84 -1.53 -17.07 -11.72
C TRP A 84 -1.09 -16.09 -12.80
N ILE A 85 -0.43 -15.00 -12.40
CA ILE A 85 0.05 -14.01 -13.37
C ILE A 85 1.10 -14.64 -14.28
N ALA A 86 2.01 -15.43 -13.70
CA ALA A 86 3.05 -16.09 -14.48
C ALA A 86 2.44 -17.02 -15.52
N GLU A 87 1.44 -17.79 -15.13
CA GLU A 87 0.77 -18.68 -16.07
C GLU A 87 0.11 -17.88 -17.18
N ARG A 88 -0.45 -16.76 -16.84
CA ARG A 88 -1.09 -15.91 -17.84
C ARG A 88 -0.08 -15.37 -18.84
N HIS A 89 1.10 -14.98 -18.35
CA HIS A 89 2.16 -14.53 -19.23
C HIS A 89 2.59 -15.67 -20.18
N GLU A 90 2.67 -16.88 -19.66
CA GLU A 90 3.02 -18.01 -20.52
C GLU A 90 2.00 -18.22 -21.63
N LYS A 91 0.73 -18.12 -21.28
CA LYS A 91 -0.33 -18.30 -22.26
C LYS A 91 -0.32 -17.20 -23.31
N ASN A 92 0.19 -16.03 -22.96
CA ASN A 92 0.25 -14.91 -23.86
C ASN A 92 1.57 -14.84 -24.63
N GLY A 93 2.40 -15.87 -24.53
CA GLY A 93 3.66 -15.89 -25.24
C GLY A 93 4.75 -15.06 -24.60
N LYS A 94 4.58 -14.70 -23.36
CA LYS A 94 5.56 -13.89 -22.62
C LYS A 94 6.26 -14.72 -21.57
N GLY A 95 6.85 -15.82 -22.02
CA GLY A 95 7.52 -16.74 -21.10
C GLY A 95 8.64 -16.13 -20.33
N HIS A 96 9.31 -15.10 -20.86
CA HIS A 96 10.39 -14.46 -20.15
C HIS A 96 9.88 -13.72 -18.91
N LEU A 97 8.68 -13.16 -18.97
CA LEU A 97 8.09 -12.51 -17.81
C LEU A 97 7.68 -13.54 -16.77
N ALA A 98 7.13 -14.67 -17.24
CA ALA A 98 6.77 -15.75 -16.33
C ALA A 98 7.99 -16.28 -15.62
N ARG A 99 9.07 -16.48 -16.35
CA ARG A 99 10.30 -16.98 -15.75
C ARG A 99 10.83 -16.03 -14.69
N SER A 100 10.77 -14.74 -14.96
CA SER A 100 11.22 -13.74 -14.01
C SER A 100 10.46 -13.87 -12.69
N ILE A 101 9.16 -14.09 -12.76
CA ILE A 101 8.35 -14.26 -11.56
C ILE A 101 8.73 -15.54 -10.84
N TYR A 102 8.85 -16.64 -11.58
CA TYR A 102 9.19 -17.92 -10.96
C TYR A 102 10.54 -17.85 -10.26
N GLU A 103 11.50 -17.19 -10.87
CA GLU A 103 12.83 -17.09 -10.28
C GLU A 103 12.81 -16.34 -8.96
N ARG A 104 11.96 -15.35 -8.85
CA ARG A 104 11.89 -14.59 -7.62
C ARG A 104 11.10 -15.30 -6.52
N LEU A 105 10.26 -16.25 -6.89
CA LEU A 105 9.50 -17.01 -5.91
C LEU A 105 10.25 -18.22 -5.39
N LEU A 106 11.25 -18.66 -6.10
CA LEU A 106 12.03 -19.81 -5.70
C LEU A 106 13.30 -19.36 -5.00
#